data_ff0ad95bd3b03075cdaabdeb8a447cba
#
_entry.id   ff0ad95bd3b03075cdaabdeb8a447cba
#
_cell.length_a   1.000
_cell.length_b   1.000
_cell.length_c   1.000
_cell.angle_alpha   90.00
_cell.angle_beta   90.00
_cell.angle_gamma   90.00
#
_symmetry.space_group_name_H-M   'P 1'
#
loop_
_entity.id
_entity.type
_entity.pdbx_description
1 polymer ?
#
loop_
_entity_poly.entity_id
_entity_poly.type
_entity_poly.pdbx_seq_one_letter_code
_entity_poly.pdbx_strand_id
1 'polypeptide(L)'
;MRSIIIGLFSVIAFMLFYYRWFGFAANIALFANVVLITGFMSLLGATLTLPGIAGIVLTIGMAVDANVLIFSRIREELKDGKDPQTAIQEGFSRAFVTIVDANVTTLIASIVLYAIGTGPVKGFAITLSIGILTSMFTAILGTRAIINLMYGNQNIKELRV
;
A
#
# COMPACT_ATOMS: atom_id res chain seq x y z
N MET A 1 -16.78 -13.53 -5.27
CA MET A 1 -15.63 -13.63 -6.19
C MET A 1 -15.68 -12.58 -7.30
N ARG A 2 -16.72 -12.49 -8.14
CA ARG A 2 -16.79 -11.49 -9.24
C ARG A 2 -16.61 -10.06 -8.76
N SER A 3 -17.23 -9.66 -7.66
CA SER A 3 -17.13 -8.28 -7.12
C SER A 3 -15.71 -7.90 -6.67
N ILE A 4 -14.95 -8.84 -6.09
CA ILE A 4 -13.55 -8.60 -5.68
C ILE A 4 -12.67 -8.40 -6.91
N ILE A 5 -12.86 -9.21 -7.94
CA ILE A 5 -12.10 -9.09 -9.20
C ILE A 5 -12.41 -7.75 -9.88
N ILE A 6 -13.69 -7.39 -9.96
CA ILE A 6 -14.12 -6.11 -10.55
C ILE A 6 -13.53 -4.94 -9.75
N GLY A 7 -13.58 -4.99 -8.42
CA GLY A 7 -13.00 -3.96 -7.55
C GLY A 7 -11.48 -3.82 -7.75
N LEU A 8 -10.75 -4.92 -7.77
CA LEU A 8 -9.31 -4.91 -7.99
C LEU A 8 -8.96 -4.35 -9.38
N PHE A 9 -9.67 -4.80 -10.42
CA PHE A 9 -9.47 -4.27 -11.78
C PHE A 9 -9.77 -2.77 -11.89
N SER A 10 -10.83 -2.30 -11.23
CA SER A 10 -11.19 -0.88 -11.20
C SER A 10 -10.10 -0.04 -10.53
N VAL A 11 -9.53 -0.52 -9.43
CA VAL A 11 -8.42 0.15 -8.72
C VAL A 11 -7.17 0.20 -9.59
N ILE A 12 -6.78 -0.92 -10.18
CA ILE A 12 -5.61 -0.99 -11.09
C ILE A 12 -5.78 -0.01 -12.26
N ALA A 13 -6.94 -0.03 -12.89
CA ALA A 13 -7.26 0.87 -14.01
C ALA A 13 -7.21 2.33 -13.55
N PHE A 14 -7.86 2.68 -12.43
CA PHE A 14 -7.83 4.03 -11.87
C PHE A 14 -6.40 4.52 -11.64
N MET A 15 -5.55 3.70 -11.00
CA MET A 15 -4.16 4.06 -10.72
C MET A 15 -3.37 4.32 -12.00
N LEU A 16 -3.54 3.49 -13.05
CA LEU A 16 -2.87 3.67 -14.33
C LEU A 16 -3.35 4.91 -15.08
N PHE A 17 -4.66 5.17 -15.08
CA PHE A 17 -5.23 6.34 -15.79
C PHE A 17 -4.89 7.66 -15.08
N TYR A 18 -4.98 7.71 -13.76
CA TYR A 18 -4.83 8.93 -12.98
C TYR A 18 -3.38 9.28 -12.69
N TYR A 19 -2.56 8.28 -12.28
CA TYR A 19 -1.16 8.48 -11.87
C TYR A 19 -0.12 8.03 -12.91
N ARG A 20 -0.54 7.52 -14.05
CA ARG A 20 0.32 7.11 -15.18
C ARG A 20 1.52 6.25 -14.73
N TRP A 21 2.76 6.77 -14.86
CA TRP A 21 3.98 6.05 -14.48
C TRP A 21 4.09 5.75 -12.98
N PHE A 22 3.62 6.67 -12.13
CA PHE A 22 3.53 6.43 -10.69
C PHE A 22 2.49 5.35 -10.37
N GLY A 23 1.39 5.33 -11.10
CA GLY A 23 0.39 4.28 -11.01
C GLY A 23 0.92 2.90 -11.40
N PHE A 24 1.82 2.84 -12.40
CA PHE A 24 2.51 1.60 -12.74
C PHE A 24 3.38 1.09 -11.58
N ALA A 25 4.18 1.97 -10.97
CA ALA A 25 4.99 1.63 -9.79
C ALA A 25 4.12 1.14 -8.62
N ALA A 26 3.00 1.81 -8.35
CA ALA A 26 2.05 1.40 -7.32
C ALA A 26 1.42 0.03 -7.59
N ASN A 27 1.08 -0.28 -8.83
CA ASN A 27 0.52 -1.58 -9.20
C ASN A 27 1.53 -2.72 -9.03
N ILE A 28 2.82 -2.48 -9.32
CA ILE A 28 3.88 -3.45 -9.03
C ILE A 28 4.00 -3.66 -7.51
N ALA A 29 4.00 -2.60 -6.73
CA ALA A 29 4.05 -2.67 -5.27
C ALA A 29 2.81 -3.39 -4.70
N LEU A 30 1.62 -3.15 -5.27
CA LEU A 30 0.39 -3.84 -4.90
C LEU A 30 0.47 -5.35 -5.21
N PHE A 31 0.96 -5.71 -6.36
CA PHE A 31 1.18 -7.12 -6.71
C PHE A 31 2.17 -7.80 -5.75
N ALA A 32 3.31 -7.14 -5.46
CA ALA A 32 4.28 -7.62 -4.48
C ALA A 32 3.64 -7.78 -3.09
N ASN A 33 2.77 -6.85 -2.67
CA ASN A 33 2.04 -6.93 -1.42
C ASN A 33 1.15 -8.18 -1.34
N VAL A 34 0.38 -8.47 -2.39
CA VAL A 34 -0.48 -9.67 -2.45
C VAL A 34 0.35 -10.95 -2.35
N VAL A 35 1.50 -11.00 -3.04
CA VAL A 35 2.42 -12.12 -2.97
C VAL A 35 2.98 -12.29 -1.56
N LEU A 36 3.39 -11.19 -0.92
CA LEU A 36 3.91 -11.22 0.46
C LEU A 36 2.85 -11.66 1.46
N ILE A 37 1.63 -11.12 1.40
CA ILE A 37 0.53 -11.56 2.27
C ILE A 37 0.31 -13.07 2.13
N THR A 38 0.18 -13.54 0.90
CA THR A 38 -0.05 -14.98 0.62
C THR A 38 1.11 -15.84 1.11
N GLY A 39 2.35 -15.39 0.89
CA GLY A 39 3.56 -16.05 1.35
C GLY A 39 3.63 -16.16 2.87
N PHE A 40 3.41 -15.06 3.59
CA PHE A 40 3.41 -15.07 5.06
C PHE A 40 2.26 -15.90 5.64
N MET A 41 1.07 -15.83 5.06
CA MET A 41 -0.06 -16.68 5.46
C MET A 41 0.27 -18.16 5.31
N SER A 42 0.92 -18.54 4.21
CA SER A 42 1.36 -19.90 3.95
C SER A 42 2.44 -20.38 4.93
N LEU A 43 3.44 -19.53 5.20
CA LEU A 43 4.53 -19.84 6.14
C LEU A 43 4.04 -20.05 7.58
N LEU A 44 3.03 -19.27 7.99
CA LEU A 44 2.44 -19.37 9.33
C LEU A 44 1.40 -20.49 9.43
N GLY A 45 1.11 -21.21 8.34
CA GLY A 45 0.05 -22.22 8.31
C GLY A 45 -1.32 -21.65 8.66
N ALA A 46 -1.53 -20.34 8.43
CA ALA A 46 -2.75 -19.66 8.80
C ALA A 46 -3.89 -20.09 7.88
N THR A 47 -5.00 -20.56 8.49
CA THR A 47 -6.19 -20.97 7.74
C THR A 47 -6.92 -19.75 7.18
N LEU A 48 -7.20 -19.76 5.87
CA LEU A 48 -7.94 -18.72 5.21
C LEU A 48 -9.44 -18.84 5.56
N THR A 49 -9.88 -18.01 6.50
CA THR A 49 -11.30 -17.92 6.89
C THR A 49 -12.03 -16.90 6.00
N LEU A 50 -13.36 -16.96 5.94
CA LEU A 50 -14.14 -15.96 5.20
C LEU A 50 -13.87 -14.52 5.68
N PRO A 51 -13.82 -14.20 6.98
CA PRO A 51 -13.36 -12.90 7.46
C PRO A 51 -11.90 -12.62 7.14
N GLY A 52 -11.04 -13.65 7.07
CA GLY A 52 -9.64 -13.49 6.65
C GLY A 52 -9.52 -13.01 5.20
N ILE A 53 -10.35 -13.51 4.29
CA ILE A 53 -10.42 -12.99 2.92
C ILE A 53 -10.84 -11.51 2.91
N ALA A 54 -11.82 -11.13 3.74
CA ALA A 54 -12.21 -9.73 3.89
C ALA A 54 -11.04 -8.86 4.42
N GLY A 55 -10.22 -9.40 5.34
CA GLY A 55 -8.99 -8.75 5.82
C GLY A 55 -7.98 -8.50 4.70
N ILE A 56 -7.77 -9.48 3.81
CA ILE A 56 -6.90 -9.31 2.63
C ILE A 56 -7.43 -8.19 1.72
N VAL A 57 -8.72 -8.20 1.40
CA VAL A 57 -9.32 -7.18 0.54
C VAL A 57 -9.21 -5.78 1.16
N LEU A 58 -9.42 -5.68 2.47
CA LEU A 58 -9.26 -4.42 3.20
C LEU A 58 -7.81 -3.91 3.12
N THR A 59 -6.82 -4.77 3.36
CA THR A 59 -5.41 -4.36 3.33
C THR A 59 -4.91 -4.03 1.93
N ILE A 60 -5.47 -4.65 0.88
CA ILE A 60 -5.23 -4.23 -0.50
C ILE A 60 -5.72 -2.78 -0.71
N GLY A 61 -6.92 -2.44 -0.22
CA GLY A 61 -7.44 -1.08 -0.26
C GLY A 61 -6.53 -0.08 0.46
N MET A 62 -6.06 -0.43 1.66
CA MET A 62 -5.13 0.40 2.44
C MET A 62 -3.76 0.57 1.76
N ALA A 63 -3.26 -0.47 1.08
CA ALA A 63 -2.02 -0.38 0.31
C ALA A 63 -2.13 0.59 -0.88
N VAL A 64 -3.28 0.58 -1.55
CA VAL A 64 -3.57 1.54 -2.63
C VAL A 64 -3.66 2.95 -2.08
N ASP A 65 -4.38 3.15 -0.97
CA ASP A 65 -4.54 4.45 -0.33
C ASP A 65 -3.20 5.04 0.13
N ALA A 66 -2.31 4.22 0.67
CA ALA A 66 -0.95 4.64 1.02
C ALA A 66 -0.18 5.19 -0.20
N ASN A 67 -0.26 4.51 -1.36
CA ASN A 67 0.37 4.99 -2.60
C ASN A 67 -0.28 6.28 -3.11
N VAL A 68 -1.60 6.38 -3.07
CA VAL A 68 -2.35 7.60 -3.42
C VAL A 68 -1.91 8.78 -2.55
N LEU A 69 -1.76 8.56 -1.24
CA LEU A 69 -1.29 9.58 -0.31
C LEU A 69 0.13 10.04 -0.64
N ILE A 70 1.06 9.10 -0.91
CA ILE A 70 2.43 9.43 -1.33
C ILE A 70 2.40 10.32 -2.58
N PHE A 71 1.65 9.93 -3.61
CA PHE A 71 1.61 10.67 -4.86
C PHE A 71 0.95 12.05 -4.71
N SER A 72 -0.07 12.15 -3.87
CA SER A 72 -0.69 13.43 -3.55
C SER A 72 0.29 14.39 -2.86
N ARG A 73 1.10 13.89 -1.92
CA ARG A 73 2.15 14.69 -1.27
C ARG A 73 3.23 15.12 -2.23
N ILE A 74 3.70 14.23 -3.12
CA ILE A 74 4.66 14.61 -4.17
C ILE A 74 4.09 15.71 -5.06
N ARG A 75 2.81 15.61 -5.44
CA ARG A 75 2.13 16.61 -6.25
C ARG A 75 2.02 17.96 -5.54
N GLU A 76 1.76 17.98 -4.23
CA GLU A 76 1.75 19.20 -3.41
C GLU A 76 3.11 19.87 -3.44
N GLU A 77 4.20 19.12 -3.18
CA GLU A 77 5.57 19.64 -3.19
C GLU A 77 5.98 20.22 -4.56
N LEU A 78 5.53 19.58 -5.66
CA LEU A 78 5.74 20.10 -7.01
C LEU A 78 4.98 21.42 -7.26
N LYS A 79 3.76 21.56 -6.74
CA LYS A 79 2.96 22.79 -6.84
C LYS A 79 3.60 23.95 -6.06
N ASP A 80 4.28 23.62 -4.96
CA ASP A 80 5.04 24.58 -4.14
C ASP A 80 6.34 25.03 -4.82
N GLY A 81 6.60 24.58 -6.04
CA GLY A 81 7.73 25.02 -6.86
C GLY A 81 9.05 24.31 -6.57
N LYS A 82 9.01 23.16 -5.87
CA LYS A 82 10.21 22.35 -5.63
C LYS A 82 10.65 21.61 -6.88
N ASP A 83 11.95 21.36 -6.97
CA ASP A 83 12.48 20.51 -8.02
C ASP A 83 11.97 19.06 -7.89
N PRO A 84 11.86 18.30 -9.00
CA PRO A 84 11.28 16.97 -9.00
C PRO A 84 11.88 15.99 -8.00
N GLN A 85 13.19 16.01 -7.81
CA GLN A 85 13.86 15.09 -6.88
C GLN A 85 13.55 15.42 -5.41
N THR A 86 13.60 16.70 -5.06
CA THR A 86 13.22 17.18 -3.73
C THR A 86 11.76 16.92 -3.45
N ALA A 87 10.88 17.15 -4.42
CA ALA A 87 9.44 16.87 -4.28
C ALA A 87 9.16 15.39 -4.01
N ILE A 88 9.86 14.47 -4.67
CA ILE A 88 9.77 13.03 -4.39
C ILE A 88 10.22 12.74 -2.96
N GLN A 89 11.40 13.21 -2.54
CA GLN A 89 11.94 12.92 -1.22
C GLN A 89 11.06 13.46 -0.09
N GLU A 90 10.62 14.70 -0.19
CA GLU A 90 9.78 15.33 0.83
C GLU A 90 8.36 14.78 0.83
N GLY A 91 7.79 14.51 -0.35
CA GLY A 91 6.49 13.87 -0.48
C GLY A 91 6.45 12.51 0.22
N PHE A 92 7.47 11.66 0.01
CA PHE A 92 7.61 10.40 0.73
C PHE A 92 7.78 10.60 2.23
N SER A 93 8.61 11.55 2.66
CA SER A 93 8.86 11.82 4.07
C SER A 93 7.59 12.27 4.80
N ARG A 94 6.81 13.16 4.19
CA ARG A 94 5.53 13.63 4.76
C ARG A 94 4.45 12.54 4.79
N ALA A 95 4.34 11.77 3.70
CA ALA A 95 3.40 10.67 3.62
C ALA A 95 3.73 9.58 4.64
N PHE A 96 5.02 9.29 4.87
CA PHE A 96 5.48 8.27 5.81
C PHE A 96 4.86 8.43 7.20
N VAL A 97 4.90 9.62 7.77
CA VAL A 97 4.35 9.87 9.12
C VAL A 97 2.86 9.54 9.17
N THR A 98 2.10 10.01 8.19
CA THR A 98 0.64 9.77 8.12
C THR A 98 0.32 8.29 7.92
N ILE A 99 1.08 7.60 7.04
CA ILE A 99 0.89 6.17 6.78
C ILE A 99 1.19 5.34 8.03
N VAL A 100 2.29 5.65 8.73
CA VAL A 100 2.66 4.96 9.97
C VAL A 100 1.60 5.15 11.03
N ASP A 101 1.15 6.38 11.26
CA ASP A 101 0.12 6.71 12.27
C ASP A 101 -1.17 5.92 12.03
N ALA A 102 -1.69 5.95 10.81
CA ALA A 102 -2.93 5.24 10.46
C ALA A 102 -2.78 3.71 10.60
N ASN A 103 -1.66 3.18 10.15
CA ASN A 103 -1.42 1.73 10.18
C ASN A 103 -1.11 1.21 11.59
N VAL A 104 -0.38 1.96 12.41
CA VAL A 104 -0.11 1.59 13.83
C VAL A 104 -1.42 1.51 14.60
N THR A 105 -2.32 2.48 14.43
CA THR A 105 -3.64 2.45 15.08
C THR A 105 -4.43 1.19 14.70
N THR A 106 -4.47 0.87 13.42
CA THR A 106 -5.17 -0.32 12.93
C THR A 106 -4.48 -1.62 13.37
N LEU A 107 -3.15 -1.63 13.44
CA LEU A 107 -2.38 -2.77 13.93
C LEU A 107 -2.67 -3.06 15.41
N ILE A 108 -2.75 -2.03 16.24
CA ILE A 108 -3.14 -2.17 17.67
C ILE A 108 -4.53 -2.80 17.76
N ALA A 109 -5.49 -2.30 16.99
CA ALA A 109 -6.83 -2.86 16.95
C ALA A 109 -6.84 -4.34 16.52
N SER A 110 -6.02 -4.71 15.53
CA SER A 110 -5.92 -6.09 15.06
C SER A 110 -5.27 -7.01 16.10
N ILE A 111 -4.28 -6.54 16.86
CA ILE A 111 -3.68 -7.29 17.96
C ILE A 111 -4.70 -7.54 19.09
N VAL A 112 -5.49 -6.52 19.44
CA VAL A 112 -6.57 -6.67 20.43
C VAL A 112 -7.59 -7.68 19.94
N LEU A 113 -8.03 -7.59 18.67
CA LEU A 113 -8.94 -8.57 18.07
C LEU A 113 -8.37 -10.00 18.08
N TYR A 114 -7.08 -10.16 17.89
CA TYR A 114 -6.42 -11.46 18.00
C TYR A 114 -6.45 -12.00 19.42
N ALA A 115 -6.20 -11.14 20.41
CA ALA A 115 -6.14 -11.53 21.83
C ALA A 115 -7.51 -11.96 22.39
N ILE A 116 -8.58 -11.21 22.06
CA ILE A 116 -9.92 -11.45 22.60
C ILE A 116 -10.82 -12.26 21.66
N GLY A 117 -10.48 -12.33 20.37
CA GLY A 117 -11.26 -13.00 19.34
C GLY A 117 -11.20 -14.52 19.41
N THR A 118 -12.19 -15.16 18.84
CA THR A 118 -12.27 -16.62 18.73
C THR A 118 -12.53 -17.02 17.27
N GLY A 119 -12.08 -18.22 16.88
CA GLY A 119 -12.39 -18.80 15.57
C GLY A 119 -12.14 -17.87 14.39
N PRO A 120 -13.18 -17.55 13.59
CA PRO A 120 -13.02 -16.72 12.37
C PRO A 120 -12.49 -15.31 12.62
N VAL A 121 -12.75 -14.72 13.81
CA VAL A 121 -12.27 -13.37 14.16
C VAL A 121 -10.75 -13.37 14.32
N LYS A 122 -10.15 -14.43 14.87
CA LYS A 122 -8.68 -14.58 14.92
C LYS A 122 -8.08 -14.64 13.52
N GLY A 123 -8.74 -15.38 12.60
CA GLY A 123 -8.29 -15.43 11.20
C GLY A 123 -8.29 -14.06 10.53
N PHE A 124 -9.33 -13.26 10.75
CA PHE A 124 -9.36 -11.87 10.30
C PHE A 124 -8.23 -11.02 10.89
N ALA A 125 -8.03 -11.12 12.22
CA ALA A 125 -6.99 -10.35 12.92
C ALA A 125 -5.58 -10.70 12.42
N ILE A 126 -5.29 -11.97 12.16
CA ILE A 126 -4.00 -12.42 11.60
C ILE A 126 -3.79 -11.85 10.20
N THR A 127 -4.77 -12.01 9.31
CA THR A 127 -4.65 -11.50 7.94
C THR A 127 -4.52 -9.99 7.89
N LEU A 128 -5.26 -9.28 8.74
CA LEU A 128 -5.17 -7.82 8.87
C LEU A 128 -3.79 -7.38 9.36
N SER A 129 -3.26 -8.02 10.41
CA SER A 129 -1.92 -7.69 10.93
C SER A 129 -0.82 -7.91 9.90
N ILE A 130 -0.82 -9.07 9.23
CA ILE A 130 0.15 -9.38 8.18
C ILE A 130 0.00 -8.39 7.02
N GLY A 131 -1.22 -8.14 6.59
CA GLY A 131 -1.50 -7.24 5.49
C GLY A 131 -1.08 -5.79 5.77
N ILE A 132 -1.25 -5.28 6.98
CA ILE A 132 -0.75 -3.96 7.40
C ILE A 132 0.77 -3.91 7.29
N LEU A 133 1.47 -4.88 7.86
CA LEU A 133 2.95 -4.90 7.85
C LEU A 133 3.50 -4.99 6.43
N THR A 134 2.93 -5.86 5.60
CA THR A 134 3.35 -6.01 4.20
C THR A 134 3.00 -4.80 3.35
N SER A 135 1.84 -4.17 3.58
CA SER A 135 1.43 -2.96 2.84
C SER A 135 2.31 -1.76 3.18
N MET A 136 2.67 -1.58 4.45
CA MET A 136 3.63 -0.55 4.85
C MET A 136 4.99 -0.77 4.20
N PHE A 137 5.48 -2.01 4.21
CA PHE A 137 6.75 -2.36 3.58
C PHE A 137 6.73 -2.07 2.08
N THR A 138 5.72 -2.52 1.35
CA THR A 138 5.63 -2.34 -0.09
C THR A 138 5.34 -0.90 -0.51
N ALA A 139 4.51 -0.16 0.21
CA ALA A 139 4.23 1.24 -0.09
C ALA A 139 5.47 2.12 0.19
N ILE A 140 6.11 1.96 1.34
CA ILE A 140 7.20 2.84 1.77
C ILE A 140 8.51 2.47 1.06
N LEU A 141 8.90 1.20 1.09
CA LEU A 141 10.17 0.75 0.52
C LEU A 141 10.05 0.34 -0.94
N GLY A 142 9.03 -0.45 -1.28
CA GLY A 142 8.82 -0.95 -2.64
C GLY A 142 8.53 0.16 -3.63
N THR A 143 7.53 0.98 -3.37
CA THR A 143 7.17 2.09 -4.26
C THR A 143 8.31 3.11 -4.37
N ARG A 144 8.97 3.43 -3.25
CA ARG A 144 10.14 4.34 -3.25
C ARG A 144 11.30 3.79 -4.08
N ALA A 145 11.61 2.50 -3.94
CA ALA A 145 12.66 1.85 -4.72
C ALA A 145 12.36 1.89 -6.22
N ILE A 146 11.13 1.58 -6.62
CA ILE A 146 10.71 1.60 -8.02
C ILE A 146 10.77 3.02 -8.59
N ILE A 147 10.27 4.02 -7.86
CA ILE A 147 10.31 5.42 -8.30
C ILE A 147 11.76 5.91 -8.39
N ASN A 148 12.63 5.57 -7.45
CA ASN A 148 14.04 5.91 -7.51
C ASN A 148 14.75 5.24 -8.70
N LEU A 149 14.41 4.01 -9.03
CA LEU A 149 14.93 3.33 -10.23
C LEU A 149 14.47 4.01 -11.52
N MET A 150 13.23 4.48 -11.55
CA MET A 150 12.66 5.14 -12.74
C MET A 150 13.18 6.58 -12.92
N TYR A 151 13.39 7.29 -11.83
CA TYR A 151 13.66 8.74 -11.85
C TYR A 151 14.97 9.17 -11.18
N GLY A 152 15.63 8.32 -10.39
CA GLY A 152 16.77 8.70 -9.56
C GLY A 152 18.05 9.09 -10.32
N ASN A 153 18.16 8.75 -11.61
CA ASN A 153 19.36 9.02 -12.43
C ASN A 153 19.08 9.93 -13.64
N GLN A 154 17.91 10.56 -13.71
CA GLN A 154 17.52 11.42 -14.83
C GLN A 154 17.38 12.87 -14.38
N ASN A 155 17.95 13.81 -15.17
CA ASN A 155 17.63 15.24 -15.07
C ASN A 155 16.18 15.46 -15.54
N ILE A 156 15.23 15.26 -14.65
CA ILE A 156 13.81 15.35 -14.96
C ILE A 156 13.45 16.83 -15.01
N LYS A 157 13.11 17.32 -16.21
CA LYS A 157 12.63 18.70 -16.39
C LYS A 157 11.17 18.87 -16.01
N GLU A 158 10.35 17.82 -16.13
CA GLU A 158 8.93 17.81 -15.77
C GLU A 158 8.53 16.46 -15.21
N LEU A 159 7.93 16.45 -14.03
CA LEU A 159 7.34 15.27 -13.39
C LEU A 159 5.81 15.36 -13.55
N ARG A 160 5.22 14.36 -14.20
CA ARG A 160 3.76 14.23 -14.31
C ARG A 160 3.28 13.17 -13.33
N VAL A 161 2.78 13.62 -12.18
CA VAL A 161 2.18 12.79 -11.11
C VAL A 161 0.67 12.95 -11.11
#